data_9c0f3cfbc40ac5ebd51b30608a39a15c
#
_entry.id   9c0f3cfbc40ac5ebd51b30608a39a15c
#
_cell.length_a   1.000
_cell.length_b   1.000
_cell.length_c   1.000
_cell.angle_alpha   90.00
_cell.angle_beta   90.00
_cell.angle_gamma   90.00
#
_symmetry.space_group_name_H-M   'P 1'
#
loop_
_entity.id
_entity.type
_entity.pdbx_description
1 polymer ?
#
loop_
_entity_poly.entity_id
_entity_poly.type
_entity_poly.pdbx_seq_one_letter_code
_entity_poly.pdbx_strand_id
1 'polypeptide(L)'
;LRRWTRRRTRRHRRGVWALVGDIYSGLLTIVVVGTILVPHLSRLVAARPPSSSQEAADLGVLDLDPGWLVLALTMLLLILGIGPLSRLGPLFLRPHEAAWWLPMPGDRGTLLVPVARVEYLIAATAGAVMGVLPALASAGGWGAAVAWPVLIAAGTCLVLSELITAQVQGRGVTCLRRFLILFGAAACLAGTTFPFPRSMTGNVVVATLAGVLVAAGTLRWRQARLVLGHVRDDGLLTVVARSFGAHVSLLSLDTRAVGRLLSPALPRPAAPSPLRLARIGRRLPRSVRVLTGVAQADWILLRRQPRRLLQIGAGLAVAVLPLLSESVGIPMRALAYLAGGWIATLAVAEPARQAWFDGAADTSWPVSPWLVRVGHLLVPGLFMSAWSLLSLAPAMTSLGAAGAWKALGVVAALALVSGWAWAGAALRSGFRAMPDFAAGLVTSPVGSLPPGLVQMLVEGPDAALVGALATALVACGIAAPTTTVLGIQAAAGAVVILWGVRTNRRAS
;
A
#
# COMPACT_ATOMS: atom_id res chain seq x y z
N LEU A 1 30.49 -26.17 5.32
CA LEU A 1 30.26 -25.98 3.89
C LEU A 1 30.34 -24.49 3.50
N ARG A 2 29.51 -23.60 4.09
CA ARG A 2 29.53 -22.14 3.80
C ARG A 2 30.91 -21.50 4.00
N ARG A 3 31.64 -21.85 5.08
CA ARG A 3 33.02 -21.35 5.30
C ARG A 3 33.98 -21.83 4.23
N TRP A 4 33.87 -23.08 3.80
CA TRP A 4 34.69 -23.66 2.73
C TRP A 4 34.38 -23.01 1.37
N THR A 5 33.09 -22.93 0.98
CA THR A 5 32.68 -22.25 -0.25
C THR A 5 33.12 -20.81 -0.26
N ARG A 6 32.97 -20.09 0.88
CA ARG A 6 33.42 -18.71 1.02
C ARG A 6 34.94 -18.57 0.84
N ARG A 7 35.74 -19.53 1.29
CA ARG A 7 37.20 -19.51 1.08
C ARG A 7 37.55 -19.78 -0.37
N ARG A 8 36.88 -20.72 -1.01
CA ARG A 8 37.14 -21.11 -2.41
C ARG A 8 36.71 -20.02 -3.42
N THR A 9 35.59 -19.35 -3.16
CA THR A 9 35.05 -18.28 -4.03
C THR A 9 35.58 -16.89 -3.69
N ARG A 10 36.55 -16.76 -2.78
CA ARG A 10 37.12 -15.45 -2.40
C ARG A 10 37.65 -14.64 -3.60
N ARG A 11 38.19 -15.30 -4.62
CA ARG A 11 38.71 -14.64 -5.85
C ARG A 11 37.60 -14.06 -6.74
N HIS A 12 36.36 -14.56 -6.64
CA HIS A 12 35.19 -14.10 -7.42
C HIS A 12 34.21 -13.26 -6.60
N ARG A 13 34.61 -12.84 -5.41
CA ARG A 13 33.80 -11.92 -4.61
C ARG A 13 33.84 -10.53 -5.24
N ARG A 14 32.66 -9.90 -5.30
CA ARG A 14 32.59 -8.45 -5.50
C ARG A 14 33.64 -7.80 -4.62
N GLY A 15 34.52 -7.03 -5.23
CA GLY A 15 35.59 -6.33 -4.52
C GLY A 15 35.01 -5.49 -3.38
N VAL A 16 35.81 -5.19 -2.38
CA VAL A 16 35.41 -4.31 -1.26
C VAL A 16 34.80 -3.01 -1.79
N TRP A 17 35.28 -2.52 -2.92
CA TRP A 17 34.76 -1.34 -3.61
C TRP A 17 33.31 -1.48 -4.11
N ALA A 18 32.87 -2.65 -4.54
CA ALA A 18 31.48 -2.87 -4.91
C ALA A 18 30.56 -2.87 -3.68
N LEU A 19 31.01 -3.42 -2.54
CA LEU A 19 30.30 -3.33 -1.27
C LEU A 19 30.22 -1.88 -0.77
N VAL A 20 31.35 -1.15 -0.87
CA VAL A 20 31.38 0.29 -0.54
C VAL A 20 30.44 1.07 -1.45
N GLY A 21 30.38 0.77 -2.75
CA GLY A 21 29.45 1.37 -3.69
C GLY A 21 27.99 1.09 -3.34
N ASP A 22 27.65 -0.15 -2.97
CA ASP A 22 26.28 -0.53 -2.54
C ASP A 22 25.89 0.19 -1.24
N ILE A 23 26.82 0.30 -0.28
CA ILE A 23 26.60 1.05 0.99
C ILE A 23 26.47 2.54 0.70
N TYR A 24 27.35 3.09 -0.13
CA TYR A 24 27.33 4.51 -0.49
C TYR A 24 26.01 4.88 -1.21
N SER A 25 25.58 4.09 -2.18
CA SER A 25 24.31 4.34 -2.89
C SER A 25 23.11 4.24 -1.94
N GLY A 26 23.11 3.29 -1.00
CA GLY A 26 22.10 3.19 0.04
C GLY A 26 22.08 4.40 0.98
N LEU A 27 23.24 4.81 1.47
CA LEU A 27 23.38 6.00 2.29
C LEU A 27 22.99 7.29 1.54
N LEU A 28 23.43 7.43 0.29
CA LEU A 28 23.06 8.56 -0.54
C LEU A 28 21.54 8.64 -0.75
N THR A 29 20.90 7.51 -1.02
CA THR A 29 19.43 7.45 -1.12
C THR A 29 18.76 7.88 0.18
N ILE A 30 19.22 7.38 1.33
CA ILE A 30 18.71 7.78 2.65
C ILE A 30 18.91 9.28 2.89
N VAL A 31 20.07 9.81 2.57
CA VAL A 31 20.37 11.25 2.73
C VAL A 31 19.49 12.09 1.81
N VAL A 32 19.38 11.75 0.52
CA VAL A 32 18.53 12.49 -0.44
C VAL A 32 17.06 12.44 -0.02
N VAL A 33 16.54 11.26 0.28
CA VAL A 33 15.17 11.12 0.77
C VAL A 33 14.98 11.83 2.12
N GLY A 34 15.96 11.72 3.01
CA GLY A 34 15.96 12.40 4.30
C GLY A 34 15.96 13.92 4.17
N THR A 35 16.80 14.50 3.31
CA THR A 35 16.84 15.96 3.09
C THR A 35 15.53 16.51 2.52
N ILE A 36 14.80 15.72 1.74
CA ILE A 36 13.48 16.11 1.24
C ILE A 36 12.40 15.93 2.31
N LEU A 37 12.40 14.80 3.02
CA LEU A 37 11.34 14.46 3.98
C LEU A 37 11.52 15.12 5.35
N VAL A 38 12.74 15.22 5.87
CA VAL A 38 13.00 15.73 7.23
C VAL A 38 12.48 17.16 7.45
N PRO A 39 12.66 18.12 6.54
CA PRO A 39 12.11 19.47 6.72
C PRO A 39 10.57 19.50 6.77
N HIS A 40 9.91 18.62 6.03
CA HIS A 40 8.45 18.50 6.05
C HIS A 40 7.97 17.79 7.30
N LEU A 41 8.66 16.73 7.70
CA LEU A 41 8.37 15.97 8.93
C LEU A 41 8.70 16.77 10.19
N SER A 42 9.80 17.55 10.21
CA SER A 42 10.15 18.39 11.34
C SER A 42 9.14 19.55 11.52
N ARG A 43 8.61 20.10 10.44
CA ARG A 43 7.51 21.07 10.51
C ARG A 43 6.22 20.43 11.05
N LEU A 44 5.91 19.20 10.66
CA LEU A 44 4.81 18.42 11.21
C LEU A 44 4.96 18.19 12.71
N VAL A 45 6.19 17.89 13.13
CA VAL A 45 6.53 17.59 14.53
C VAL A 45 6.65 18.87 15.38
N ALA A 46 7.20 19.94 14.81
CA ALA A 46 7.38 21.22 15.48
C ALA A 46 6.09 22.07 15.59
N ALA A 47 5.07 21.74 14.80
CA ALA A 47 3.77 22.35 14.94
C ALA A 47 3.20 21.96 16.32
N ARG A 48 3.39 22.85 17.31
CA ARG A 48 2.67 22.75 18.57
C ARG A 48 1.18 22.70 18.25
N PRO A 49 0.39 21.83 18.91
CA PRO A 49 -1.04 21.98 18.86
C PRO A 49 -1.35 23.44 19.29
N PRO A 50 -2.16 24.17 18.54
CA PRO A 50 -2.60 25.47 18.97
C PRO A 50 -3.17 25.32 20.38
N SER A 51 -2.93 26.30 21.23
CA SER A 51 -3.51 26.39 22.57
C SER A 51 -5.06 26.45 22.58
N SER A 52 -5.66 26.35 21.42
CA SER A 52 -7.09 26.32 21.08
C SER A 52 -7.68 24.91 20.95
N SER A 53 -7.02 23.87 21.51
CA SER A 53 -7.61 22.52 21.54
C SER A 53 -8.98 22.48 22.23
N GLN A 54 -9.29 23.49 23.04
CA GLN A 54 -10.61 23.67 23.64
C GLN A 54 -11.63 24.21 22.63
N GLU A 55 -11.25 25.19 21.79
CA GLU A 55 -12.14 25.73 20.74
C GLU A 55 -12.40 24.71 19.60
N ALA A 56 -11.41 23.90 19.25
CA ALA A 56 -11.59 22.83 18.26
C ALA A 56 -12.47 21.69 18.81
N ALA A 57 -12.36 21.37 20.10
CA ALA A 57 -13.23 20.39 20.77
C ALA A 57 -14.68 20.89 20.85
N ASP A 58 -14.89 22.18 21.06
CA ASP A 58 -16.22 22.82 21.06
C ASP A 58 -16.88 22.84 19.68
N LEU A 59 -16.09 22.79 18.61
CA LEU A 59 -16.57 22.70 17.21
C LEU A 59 -16.74 21.26 16.71
N GLY A 60 -16.44 20.24 17.51
CA GLY A 60 -16.54 18.83 17.11
C GLY A 60 -15.58 18.43 16.00
N VAL A 61 -14.51 19.20 15.77
CA VAL A 61 -13.46 18.89 14.79
C VAL A 61 -12.48 17.91 15.43
N LEU A 62 -12.32 16.74 14.83
CA LEU A 62 -11.33 15.74 15.24
C LEU A 62 -9.94 16.27 14.85
N ASP A 63 -9.14 16.74 15.83
CA ASP A 63 -7.73 17.05 15.60
C ASP A 63 -6.85 15.90 16.12
N LEU A 64 -6.15 15.24 15.21
CA LEU A 64 -5.25 14.15 15.52
C LEU A 64 -3.86 14.70 15.82
N ASP A 65 -3.37 14.46 17.04
CA ASP A 65 -2.00 14.84 17.42
C ASP A 65 -0.97 14.27 16.43
N PRO A 66 -0.02 15.07 15.93
CA PRO A 66 0.99 14.66 14.95
C PRO A 66 1.77 13.42 15.35
N GLY A 67 2.01 13.19 16.63
CA GLY A 67 2.70 11.99 17.12
C GLY A 67 1.89 10.72 16.88
N TRP A 68 0.59 10.76 17.15
CA TRP A 68 -0.31 9.66 16.86
C TRP A 68 -0.48 9.43 15.35
N LEU A 69 -0.50 10.50 14.55
CA LEU A 69 -0.51 10.41 13.08
C LEU A 69 0.70 9.64 12.57
N VAL A 70 1.91 10.01 13.04
CA VAL A 70 3.16 9.33 12.67
C VAL A 70 3.13 7.86 13.06
N LEU A 71 2.64 7.54 14.26
CA LEU A 71 2.51 6.17 14.73
C LEU A 71 1.51 5.37 13.88
N ALA A 72 0.36 5.95 13.56
CA ALA A 72 -0.66 5.34 12.72
C ALA A 72 -0.14 5.04 11.30
N LEU A 73 0.58 5.99 10.68
CA LEU A 73 1.22 5.79 9.39
C LEU A 73 2.33 4.72 9.45
N THR A 74 3.10 4.66 10.53
CA THR A 74 4.10 3.62 10.77
C THR A 74 3.45 2.23 10.86
N MET A 75 2.35 2.11 11.61
CA MET A 75 1.57 0.86 11.70
C MET A 75 0.96 0.48 10.34
N LEU A 76 0.45 1.44 9.60
CA LEU A 76 -0.08 1.21 8.26
C LEU A 76 0.98 0.66 7.30
N LEU A 77 2.19 1.20 7.31
CA LEU A 77 3.32 0.69 6.51
C LEU A 77 3.68 -0.75 6.90
N LEU A 78 3.71 -1.06 8.20
CA LEU A 78 3.92 -2.44 8.68
C LEU A 78 2.84 -3.40 8.18
N ILE A 79 1.56 -3.01 8.29
CA ILE A 79 0.42 -3.81 7.84
C ILE A 79 0.50 -4.08 6.32
N LEU A 80 0.82 -3.06 5.54
CA LEU A 80 0.99 -3.16 4.09
C LEU A 80 2.19 -4.04 3.71
N GLY A 81 3.28 -3.97 4.48
CA GLY A 81 4.50 -4.77 4.27
C GLY A 81 4.31 -6.27 4.52
N ILE A 82 3.43 -6.68 5.43
CA ILE A 82 3.19 -8.11 5.75
C ILE A 82 2.78 -8.91 4.50
N GLY A 83 1.94 -8.32 3.65
CA GLY A 83 1.46 -8.99 2.43
C GLY A 83 2.60 -9.41 1.51
N PRO A 84 3.41 -8.50 1.00
CA PRO A 84 4.60 -8.78 0.20
C PRO A 84 5.59 -9.69 0.92
N LEU A 85 5.96 -9.39 2.17
CA LEU A 85 6.93 -10.17 2.94
C LEU A 85 6.48 -11.62 3.13
N SER A 86 5.20 -11.87 3.44
CA SER A 86 4.68 -13.24 3.56
C SER A 86 4.68 -14.02 2.24
N ARG A 87 4.72 -13.33 1.10
CA ARG A 87 4.72 -13.92 -0.24
C ARG A 87 6.11 -14.20 -0.77
N LEU A 88 7.00 -13.23 -0.62
CA LEU A 88 8.41 -13.38 -0.97
C LEU A 88 9.09 -14.38 -0.04
N GLY A 89 8.48 -14.61 1.15
CA GLY A 89 9.01 -15.44 2.23
C GLY A 89 10.18 -14.73 2.92
N PRO A 90 10.11 -14.57 4.24
CA PRO A 90 11.23 -13.97 4.99
C PRO A 90 12.49 -14.82 4.93
N LEU A 91 12.34 -16.15 4.77
CA LEU A 91 13.45 -17.05 4.58
C LEU A 91 13.59 -17.33 3.09
N PHE A 92 14.54 -16.71 2.43
CA PHE A 92 14.84 -17.00 1.04
C PHE A 92 16.32 -17.39 0.86
N LEU A 93 16.55 -18.32 -0.04
CA LEU A 93 17.88 -18.70 -0.53
C LEU A 93 18.07 -18.08 -1.92
N ARG A 94 19.31 -17.75 -2.24
CA ARG A 94 19.62 -17.38 -3.63
C ARG A 94 19.40 -18.60 -4.53
N PRO A 95 19.05 -18.43 -5.83
CA PRO A 95 18.78 -19.56 -6.71
C PRO A 95 19.89 -20.61 -6.73
N HIS A 96 21.16 -20.17 -6.77
CA HIS A 96 22.30 -21.07 -6.73
C HIS A 96 22.48 -21.76 -5.37
N GLU A 97 22.17 -21.09 -4.26
CA GLU A 97 22.21 -21.69 -2.93
C GLU A 97 21.11 -22.77 -2.80
N ALA A 98 19.91 -22.48 -3.30
CA ALA A 98 18.82 -23.45 -3.30
C ALA A 98 19.14 -24.68 -4.16
N ALA A 99 19.66 -24.46 -5.37
CA ALA A 99 20.02 -25.56 -6.29
C ALA A 99 21.10 -26.50 -5.72
N TRP A 100 22.08 -25.93 -5.00
CA TRP A 100 23.22 -26.74 -4.49
C TRP A 100 23.02 -27.27 -3.08
N TRP A 101 22.34 -26.53 -2.19
CA TRP A 101 22.29 -26.89 -0.78
C TRP A 101 21.05 -27.67 -0.37
N LEU A 102 19.90 -27.46 -1.04
CA LEU A 102 18.69 -28.21 -0.69
C LEU A 102 18.76 -29.72 -0.99
N PRO A 103 19.41 -30.19 -2.08
CA PRO A 103 19.55 -31.62 -2.34
C PRO A 103 20.55 -32.32 -1.41
N MET A 104 21.39 -31.55 -0.67
CA MET A 104 22.39 -32.17 0.22
C MET A 104 21.74 -32.72 1.51
N PRO A 105 22.14 -33.92 1.94
CA PRO A 105 21.70 -34.46 3.22
C PRO A 105 22.39 -33.71 4.36
N GLY A 106 21.75 -32.67 4.86
CA GLY A 106 22.28 -31.83 5.92
C GLY A 106 21.18 -31.19 6.75
N ASP A 107 21.52 -30.80 8.00
CA ASP A 107 20.57 -30.09 8.84
C ASP A 107 20.26 -28.71 8.26
N ARG A 108 19.00 -28.51 7.90
CA ARG A 108 18.46 -27.28 7.31
C ARG A 108 18.47 -26.12 8.31
N GLY A 109 18.30 -26.43 9.61
CA GLY A 109 18.37 -25.43 10.66
C GLY A 109 19.69 -24.69 10.65
N THR A 110 20.81 -25.42 10.56
CA THR A 110 22.14 -24.82 10.50
C THR A 110 22.38 -24.01 9.23
N LEU A 111 21.73 -24.38 8.13
CA LEU A 111 21.79 -23.67 6.85
C LEU A 111 21.00 -22.35 6.90
N LEU A 112 19.80 -22.35 7.47
CA LEU A 112 18.87 -21.23 7.44
C LEU A 112 19.10 -20.20 8.56
N VAL A 113 19.67 -20.62 9.73
CA VAL A 113 19.95 -19.71 10.84
C VAL A 113 20.77 -18.46 10.44
N PRO A 114 21.83 -18.55 9.62
CA PRO A 114 22.56 -17.36 9.20
C PRO A 114 21.76 -16.43 8.30
N VAL A 115 20.84 -16.97 7.47
CA VAL A 115 19.92 -16.19 6.64
C VAL A 115 18.94 -15.45 7.54
N ALA A 116 18.27 -16.18 8.43
CA ALA A 116 17.34 -15.62 9.37
C ALA A 116 17.97 -14.50 10.23
N ARG A 117 19.23 -14.65 10.68
CA ARG A 117 19.93 -13.59 11.42
C ARG A 117 20.10 -12.31 10.62
N VAL A 118 20.42 -12.41 9.33
CA VAL A 118 20.55 -11.24 8.46
C VAL A 118 19.19 -10.56 8.29
N GLU A 119 18.12 -11.33 8.09
CA GLU A 119 16.76 -10.80 7.99
C GLU A 119 16.30 -10.11 9.28
N TYR A 120 16.64 -10.67 10.44
CA TYR A 120 16.38 -10.02 11.74
C TYR A 120 17.14 -8.71 11.89
N LEU A 121 18.41 -8.66 11.46
CA LEU A 121 19.19 -7.42 11.50
C LEU A 121 18.56 -6.36 10.58
N ILE A 122 18.15 -6.75 9.38
CA ILE A 122 17.47 -5.85 8.44
C ILE A 122 16.14 -5.34 9.03
N ALA A 123 15.33 -6.23 9.61
CA ALA A 123 14.07 -5.86 10.24
C ALA A 123 14.28 -4.93 11.45
N ALA A 124 15.25 -5.23 12.31
CA ALA A 124 15.60 -4.39 13.45
C ALA A 124 16.05 -3.00 13.00
N THR A 125 16.94 -2.92 12.00
CA THR A 125 17.44 -1.65 11.47
C THR A 125 16.31 -0.85 10.82
N ALA A 126 15.49 -1.48 9.98
CA ALA A 126 14.34 -0.83 9.34
C ALA A 126 13.34 -0.33 10.40
N GLY A 127 13.03 -1.14 11.41
CA GLY A 127 12.17 -0.76 12.51
C GLY A 127 12.73 0.38 13.34
N ALA A 128 14.04 0.36 13.63
CA ALA A 128 14.70 1.46 14.35
C ALA A 128 14.63 2.78 13.55
N VAL A 129 14.89 2.73 12.26
CA VAL A 129 14.76 3.92 11.38
C VAL A 129 13.32 4.44 11.36
N MET A 130 12.32 3.56 11.25
CA MET A 130 10.91 3.97 11.32
C MET A 130 10.55 4.56 12.69
N GLY A 131 11.17 4.08 13.77
CA GLY A 131 10.96 4.56 15.12
C GLY A 131 11.56 5.94 15.41
N VAL A 132 12.42 6.47 14.54
CA VAL A 132 12.96 7.83 14.69
C VAL A 132 11.86 8.88 14.56
N LEU A 133 10.87 8.67 13.68
CA LEU A 133 9.78 9.63 13.47
C LEU A 133 8.91 9.85 14.72
N PRO A 134 8.35 8.82 15.37
CA PRO A 134 7.64 9.01 16.63
C PRO A 134 8.55 9.49 17.76
N ALA A 135 9.85 9.17 17.75
CA ALA A 135 10.80 9.72 18.70
C ALA A 135 10.93 11.25 18.57
N LEU A 136 11.04 11.75 17.34
CA LEU A 136 11.06 13.19 17.05
C LEU A 136 9.74 13.85 17.47
N ALA A 137 8.60 13.19 17.22
CA ALA A 137 7.28 13.69 17.58
C ALA A 137 7.06 13.79 19.10
N SER A 138 7.72 12.92 19.90
CA SER A 138 7.60 12.92 21.36
C SER A 138 8.34 14.08 22.04
N ALA A 139 9.29 14.73 21.37
CA ALA A 139 10.14 15.81 21.93
C ALA A 139 10.74 15.48 23.31
N GLY A 140 10.82 14.19 23.66
CA GLY A 140 11.09 13.68 25.02
C GLY A 140 12.58 13.51 25.36
N GLY A 141 13.50 14.19 24.67
CA GLY A 141 14.93 14.09 24.93
C GLY A 141 15.53 12.72 24.59
N TRP A 142 16.68 12.40 25.17
CA TRP A 142 17.43 11.16 24.87
C TRP A 142 16.65 9.88 25.19
N GLY A 143 15.78 9.89 26.22
CA GLY A 143 14.97 8.73 26.56
C GLY A 143 14.02 8.32 25.42
N ALA A 144 13.31 9.28 24.85
CA ALA A 144 12.44 9.05 23.70
C ALA A 144 13.22 8.69 22.43
N ALA A 145 14.36 9.34 22.21
CA ALA A 145 15.23 9.08 21.06
C ALA A 145 15.72 7.62 20.99
N VAL A 146 15.77 6.92 22.12
CA VAL A 146 16.12 5.50 22.18
C VAL A 146 14.90 4.59 22.29
N ALA A 147 13.91 4.96 23.14
CA ALA A 147 12.77 4.08 23.44
C ALA A 147 11.90 3.79 22.20
N TRP A 148 11.57 4.78 21.39
CA TRP A 148 10.75 4.60 20.18
C TRP A 148 11.42 3.74 19.10
N PRO A 149 12.70 4.01 18.69
CA PRO A 149 13.42 3.12 17.78
C PRO A 149 13.49 1.68 18.28
N VAL A 150 13.76 1.46 19.57
CA VAL A 150 13.81 0.11 20.14
C VAL A 150 12.43 -0.55 20.14
N LEU A 151 11.37 0.19 20.47
CA LEU A 151 9.99 -0.31 20.44
C LEU A 151 9.60 -0.80 19.04
N ILE A 152 9.80 0.03 18.02
CA ILE A 152 9.42 -0.31 16.64
C ILE A 152 10.33 -1.41 16.09
N ALA A 153 11.65 -1.40 16.39
CA ALA A 153 12.55 -2.48 16.02
C ALA A 153 12.15 -3.83 16.64
N ALA A 154 11.80 -3.83 17.92
CA ALA A 154 11.31 -5.04 18.58
C ALA A 154 9.99 -5.54 17.98
N GLY A 155 9.06 -4.63 17.67
CA GLY A 155 7.80 -4.94 16.99
C GLY A 155 8.01 -5.55 15.59
N THR A 156 8.91 -4.97 14.78
CA THR A 156 9.25 -5.52 13.44
C THR A 156 9.92 -6.89 13.54
N CYS A 157 10.79 -7.11 14.53
CA CYS A 157 11.39 -8.43 14.80
C CYS A 157 10.33 -9.46 15.21
N LEU A 158 9.36 -9.10 16.02
CA LEU A 158 8.22 -9.97 16.36
C LEU A 158 7.40 -10.34 15.14
N VAL A 159 7.04 -9.35 14.31
CA VAL A 159 6.33 -9.58 13.05
C VAL A 159 7.13 -10.54 12.15
N LEU A 160 8.44 -10.33 12.03
CA LEU A 160 9.31 -11.22 11.26
C LEU A 160 9.33 -12.65 11.82
N SER A 161 9.37 -12.81 13.16
CA SER A 161 9.31 -14.11 13.82
C SER A 161 8.05 -14.88 13.48
N GLU A 162 6.90 -14.20 13.51
CA GLU A 162 5.61 -14.80 13.14
C GLU A 162 5.55 -15.14 11.65
N LEU A 163 6.13 -14.31 10.78
CA LEU A 163 6.22 -14.58 9.34
C LEU A 163 7.09 -15.80 9.04
N ILE A 164 8.24 -15.94 9.72
CA ILE A 164 9.12 -17.11 9.61
C ILE A 164 8.39 -18.36 10.08
N THR A 165 7.75 -18.32 11.23
CA THR A 165 7.01 -19.44 11.80
C THR A 165 5.85 -19.84 10.87
N ALA A 166 5.10 -18.86 10.35
CA ALA A 166 4.02 -19.10 9.40
C ALA A 166 4.53 -19.73 8.09
N GLN A 167 5.67 -19.28 7.57
CA GLN A 167 6.31 -19.87 6.38
C GLN A 167 6.70 -21.32 6.60
N VAL A 168 7.30 -21.63 7.75
CA VAL A 168 7.75 -23.01 8.08
C VAL A 168 6.55 -23.94 8.24
N GLN A 169 5.50 -23.47 8.91
CA GLN A 169 4.30 -24.26 9.21
C GLN A 169 3.27 -24.28 8.06
N GLY A 170 3.50 -23.53 6.99
CA GLY A 170 2.54 -23.37 5.90
C GLY A 170 1.24 -22.65 6.33
N ARG A 171 1.27 -21.90 7.43
CA ARG A 171 0.10 -21.20 7.98
C ARG A 171 -0.10 -19.83 7.34
N GLY A 172 -1.34 -19.39 7.25
CA GLY A 172 -1.66 -18.03 6.81
C GLY A 172 -1.38 -16.99 7.92
N VAL A 173 -1.01 -15.79 7.50
CA VAL A 173 -0.71 -14.64 8.40
C VAL A 173 -1.93 -13.77 8.71
N THR A 174 -3.14 -14.32 8.57
CA THR A 174 -4.39 -13.55 8.74
C THR A 174 -4.60 -13.06 10.16
N CYS A 175 -4.27 -13.87 11.17
CA CYS A 175 -4.38 -13.46 12.58
C CYS A 175 -3.43 -12.33 12.93
N LEU A 176 -2.15 -12.42 12.54
CA LEU A 176 -1.17 -11.36 12.74
C LEU A 176 -1.65 -10.04 12.10
N ARG A 177 -2.13 -10.11 10.86
CA ARG A 177 -2.63 -8.92 10.16
C ARG A 177 -3.85 -8.32 10.84
N ARG A 178 -4.82 -9.14 11.29
CA ARG A 178 -5.99 -8.66 12.04
C ARG A 178 -5.58 -7.99 13.34
N PHE A 179 -4.66 -8.59 14.07
CA PHE A 179 -4.12 -8.02 15.30
C PHE A 179 -3.51 -6.65 15.06
N LEU A 180 -2.66 -6.49 14.05
CA LEU A 180 -2.05 -5.19 13.73
C LEU A 180 -3.05 -4.15 13.24
N ILE A 181 -4.08 -4.56 12.49
CA ILE A 181 -5.16 -3.65 12.08
C ILE A 181 -5.92 -3.15 13.31
N LEU A 182 -6.30 -4.04 14.22
CA LEU A 182 -7.00 -3.68 15.46
C LEU A 182 -6.13 -2.78 16.35
N PHE A 183 -4.84 -3.09 16.46
CA PHE A 183 -3.89 -2.27 17.20
C PHE A 183 -3.71 -0.88 16.57
N GLY A 184 -3.57 -0.80 15.24
CA GLY A 184 -3.49 0.47 14.52
C GLY A 184 -4.78 1.30 14.66
N ALA A 185 -5.94 0.67 14.60
CA ALA A 185 -7.23 1.33 14.83
C ALA A 185 -7.36 1.84 16.28
N ALA A 186 -6.94 1.04 17.25
CA ALA A 186 -6.91 1.45 18.65
C ALA A 186 -5.95 2.63 18.89
N ALA A 187 -4.78 2.63 18.23
CA ALA A 187 -3.84 3.75 18.28
C ALA A 187 -4.42 5.04 17.68
N CYS A 188 -5.15 4.93 16.55
CA CYS A 188 -5.87 6.06 15.98
C CYS A 188 -6.94 6.59 16.93
N LEU A 189 -7.74 5.69 17.53
CA LEU A 189 -8.78 6.07 18.50
C LEU A 189 -8.15 6.71 19.76
N ALA A 190 -7.06 6.15 20.28
CA ALA A 190 -6.32 6.74 21.39
C ALA A 190 -5.82 8.16 21.05
N GLY A 191 -5.43 8.37 19.79
CA GLY A 191 -4.96 9.65 19.29
C GLY A 191 -6.00 10.77 19.26
N THR A 192 -7.29 10.41 19.27
CA THR A 192 -8.38 11.41 19.38
C THR A 192 -8.76 11.73 20.82
N THR A 193 -8.33 10.90 21.79
CA THR A 193 -8.75 11.03 23.20
C THR A 193 -7.60 11.39 24.15
N PHE A 194 -6.38 10.97 23.79
CA PHE A 194 -5.20 11.14 24.64
C PHE A 194 -4.10 11.93 23.93
N PRO A 195 -3.41 12.85 24.62
CA PRO A 195 -2.24 13.51 24.06
C PRO A 195 -1.11 12.46 23.79
N PHE A 196 -0.31 12.72 22.76
CA PHE A 196 0.83 11.87 22.48
C PHE A 196 1.84 11.90 23.65
N PRO A 197 2.48 10.76 23.99
CA PRO A 197 3.39 10.67 25.14
C PRO A 197 4.64 11.55 24.95
N ARG A 198 4.58 12.79 25.45
CA ARG A 198 5.69 13.76 25.45
C ARG A 198 6.29 13.95 26.85
N SER A 199 5.61 13.46 27.88
CA SER A 199 6.04 13.54 29.26
C SER A 199 7.10 12.48 29.59
N MET A 200 7.84 12.70 30.69
CA MET A 200 8.79 11.73 31.21
C MET A 200 8.10 10.40 31.55
N THR A 201 6.92 10.46 32.15
CA THR A 201 6.09 9.29 32.47
C THR A 201 5.69 8.53 31.20
N GLY A 202 5.27 9.23 30.14
CA GLY A 202 4.95 8.63 28.86
C GLY A 202 6.16 7.90 28.23
N ASN A 203 7.34 8.49 28.31
CA ASN A 203 8.56 7.86 27.82
C ASN A 203 8.96 6.62 28.62
N VAL A 204 8.72 6.59 29.93
CA VAL A 204 8.91 5.40 30.77
C VAL A 204 7.96 4.28 30.32
N VAL A 205 6.70 4.59 30.04
CA VAL A 205 5.74 3.58 29.51
C VAL A 205 6.22 3.03 28.18
N VAL A 206 6.65 3.89 27.24
CA VAL A 206 7.19 3.46 25.94
C VAL A 206 8.44 2.57 26.13
N ALA A 207 9.37 2.95 27.01
CA ALA A 207 10.57 2.18 27.31
C ALA A 207 10.24 0.81 27.94
N THR A 208 9.26 0.76 28.83
CA THR A 208 8.78 -0.50 29.43
C THR A 208 8.18 -1.42 28.37
N LEU A 209 7.31 -0.89 27.51
CA LEU A 209 6.75 -1.63 26.39
C LEU A 209 7.85 -2.12 25.43
N ALA A 210 8.86 -1.29 25.14
CA ALA A 210 9.99 -1.68 24.33
C ALA A 210 10.74 -2.87 24.98
N GLY A 211 11.00 -2.82 26.28
CA GLY A 211 11.61 -3.93 27.02
C GLY A 211 10.79 -5.23 26.94
N VAL A 212 9.47 -5.14 27.13
CA VAL A 212 8.57 -6.30 27.00
C VAL A 212 8.60 -6.88 25.58
N LEU A 213 8.55 -6.02 24.54
CA LEU A 213 8.63 -6.48 23.16
C LEU A 213 9.98 -7.08 22.81
N VAL A 214 11.09 -6.55 23.32
CA VAL A 214 12.43 -7.15 23.16
C VAL A 214 12.48 -8.53 23.81
N ALA A 215 11.96 -8.69 25.03
CA ALA A 215 11.89 -9.99 25.70
C ALA A 215 11.02 -10.98 24.91
N ALA A 216 9.83 -10.58 24.48
CA ALA A 216 8.97 -11.39 23.62
C ALA A 216 9.64 -11.74 22.29
N GLY A 217 10.33 -10.79 21.65
CA GLY A 217 11.08 -11.00 20.41
C GLY A 217 12.21 -12.00 20.55
N THR A 218 12.95 -11.96 21.66
CA THR A 218 14.02 -12.93 21.94
C THR A 218 13.48 -14.33 22.19
N LEU A 219 12.35 -14.47 22.90
CA LEU A 219 11.67 -15.74 23.09
C LEU A 219 11.18 -16.31 21.76
N ARG A 220 10.52 -15.50 20.94
CA ARG A 220 10.03 -15.89 19.62
C ARG A 220 11.18 -16.25 18.67
N TRP A 221 12.29 -15.53 18.71
CA TRP A 221 13.49 -15.90 17.97
C TRP A 221 14.01 -17.29 18.35
N ARG A 222 14.08 -17.59 19.66
CA ARG A 222 14.48 -18.93 20.13
C ARG A 222 13.54 -20.01 19.59
N GLN A 223 12.23 -19.79 19.66
CA GLN A 223 11.22 -20.72 19.11
C GLN A 223 11.36 -20.87 17.58
N ALA A 224 11.47 -19.76 16.84
CA ALA A 224 11.64 -19.78 15.39
C ALA A 224 12.88 -20.59 14.97
N ARG A 225 14.01 -20.46 15.70
CA ARG A 225 15.22 -21.24 15.42
C ARG A 225 15.02 -22.74 15.55
N LEU A 226 14.24 -23.21 16.51
CA LEU A 226 13.95 -24.65 16.69
C LEU A 226 13.12 -25.21 15.53
N VAL A 227 12.28 -24.39 14.94
CA VAL A 227 11.39 -24.81 13.85
C VAL A 227 12.07 -24.76 12.48
N LEU A 228 13.18 -24.02 12.30
CA LEU A 228 13.87 -23.86 11.01
C LEU A 228 14.31 -25.19 10.38
N GLY A 229 14.58 -26.23 11.16
CA GLY A 229 14.92 -27.56 10.66
C GLY A 229 13.78 -28.27 9.94
N HIS A 230 12.53 -27.89 10.19
CA HIS A 230 11.31 -28.54 9.66
C HIS A 230 10.76 -27.88 8.38
N VAL A 231 11.51 -26.95 7.79
CA VAL A 231 11.08 -26.28 6.55
C VAL A 231 11.02 -27.27 5.39
N ARG A 232 9.89 -27.28 4.67
CA ARG A 232 9.71 -28.12 3.47
C ARG A 232 10.41 -27.52 2.26
N ASP A 233 11.06 -28.34 1.45
CA ASP A 233 11.80 -27.93 0.25
C ASP A 233 10.91 -27.23 -0.77
N ASP A 234 9.72 -27.77 -1.02
CA ASP A 234 8.75 -27.22 -1.96
C ASP A 234 8.40 -25.76 -1.61
N GLY A 235 8.26 -25.48 -0.31
CA GLY A 235 8.00 -24.14 0.19
C GLY A 235 9.17 -23.18 -0.10
N LEU A 236 10.40 -23.61 0.16
CA LEU A 236 11.60 -22.80 -0.12
C LEU A 236 11.82 -22.57 -1.61
N LEU A 237 11.68 -23.62 -2.45
CA LEU A 237 11.83 -23.50 -3.90
C LEU A 237 10.81 -22.53 -4.50
N THR A 238 9.56 -22.59 -4.02
CA THR A 238 8.51 -21.66 -4.45
C THR A 238 8.85 -20.21 -4.08
N VAL A 239 9.40 -19.99 -2.88
CA VAL A 239 9.86 -18.67 -2.42
C VAL A 239 11.04 -18.18 -3.25
N VAL A 240 12.03 -19.04 -3.52
CA VAL A 240 13.19 -18.72 -4.36
C VAL A 240 12.74 -18.29 -5.76
N ALA A 241 11.85 -19.06 -6.39
CA ALA A 241 11.34 -18.73 -7.72
C ALA A 241 10.61 -17.37 -7.73
N ARG A 242 9.77 -17.09 -6.71
CA ARG A 242 9.05 -15.82 -6.59
C ARG A 242 9.98 -14.65 -6.31
N SER A 243 10.92 -14.80 -5.39
CA SER A 243 11.86 -13.73 -5.03
C SER A 243 12.79 -13.39 -6.20
N PHE A 244 13.25 -14.41 -6.93
CA PHE A 244 14.02 -14.20 -8.15
C PHE A 244 13.20 -13.49 -9.24
N GLY A 245 11.98 -13.98 -9.51
CA GLY A 245 11.07 -13.32 -10.45
C GLY A 245 10.76 -11.87 -10.06
N ALA A 246 10.51 -11.62 -8.78
CA ALA A 246 10.29 -10.26 -8.27
C ALA A 246 11.53 -9.37 -8.45
N HIS A 247 12.72 -9.90 -8.19
CA HIS A 247 13.98 -9.17 -8.39
C HIS A 247 14.20 -8.79 -9.87
N VAL A 248 14.00 -9.74 -10.78
CA VAL A 248 14.09 -9.49 -12.23
C VAL A 248 13.04 -8.46 -12.66
N SER A 249 11.79 -8.59 -12.19
CA SER A 249 10.71 -7.66 -12.52
C SER A 249 10.96 -6.26 -11.95
N LEU A 250 11.58 -6.15 -10.78
CA LEU A 250 12.00 -4.86 -10.21
C LEU A 250 13.12 -4.22 -11.01
N LEU A 251 14.10 -5.00 -11.48
CA LEU A 251 15.17 -4.49 -12.33
C LEU A 251 14.66 -3.99 -13.69
N SER A 252 13.65 -4.67 -14.25
CA SER A 252 12.97 -4.23 -15.47
C SER A 252 11.89 -3.15 -15.20
N LEU A 253 11.67 -2.78 -13.94
CA LEU A 253 10.59 -1.88 -13.49
C LEU A 253 9.19 -2.30 -13.99
N ASP A 254 9.00 -3.60 -14.21
CA ASP A 254 7.68 -4.18 -14.52
C ASP A 254 6.83 -4.34 -13.26
N THR A 255 6.17 -3.25 -12.89
CA THR A 255 5.28 -3.22 -11.70
C THR A 255 4.10 -4.17 -11.82
N ARG A 256 3.69 -4.56 -13.04
CA ARG A 256 2.61 -5.54 -13.24
C ARG A 256 3.08 -6.96 -12.94
N ALA A 257 4.28 -7.33 -13.39
CA ALA A 257 4.86 -8.63 -13.06
C ALA A 257 5.11 -8.74 -11.55
N VAL A 258 5.65 -7.71 -10.91
CA VAL A 258 5.77 -7.64 -9.44
C VAL A 258 4.40 -7.81 -8.79
N GLY A 259 3.38 -7.08 -9.24
CA GLY A 259 2.01 -7.17 -8.71
C GLY A 259 1.44 -8.58 -8.84
N ARG A 260 1.66 -9.29 -9.96
CA ARG A 260 1.24 -10.69 -10.16
C ARG A 260 1.94 -11.65 -9.22
N LEU A 261 3.26 -11.54 -9.09
CA LEU A 261 4.06 -12.39 -8.19
C LEU A 261 3.67 -12.21 -6.72
N LEU A 262 3.32 -10.98 -6.35
CA LEU A 262 2.83 -10.63 -5.01
C LEU A 262 1.34 -10.92 -4.80
N SER A 263 0.56 -11.17 -5.86
CA SER A 263 -0.85 -11.53 -5.75
C SER A 263 -1.03 -13.02 -5.44
N PRO A 264 -2.02 -13.41 -4.61
CA PRO A 264 -2.37 -14.80 -4.43
C PRO A 264 -2.95 -15.38 -5.72
N ALA A 265 -2.71 -16.65 -5.96
CA ALA A 265 -3.55 -17.37 -6.90
C ALA A 265 -5.01 -17.28 -6.44
N LEU A 266 -5.91 -17.01 -7.39
CA LEU A 266 -7.34 -17.02 -7.07
C LEU A 266 -7.72 -18.41 -6.56
N PRO A 267 -8.39 -18.52 -5.41
CA PRO A 267 -8.85 -19.79 -4.93
C PRO A 267 -9.84 -20.36 -5.96
N ARG A 268 -9.65 -21.63 -6.32
CA ARG A 268 -10.62 -22.33 -7.17
C ARG A 268 -11.98 -22.29 -6.48
N PRO A 269 -13.05 -21.88 -7.18
CA PRO A 269 -14.37 -21.88 -6.58
C PRO A 269 -14.80 -23.31 -6.27
N ALA A 270 -15.24 -23.57 -5.06
CA ALA A 270 -15.80 -24.87 -4.67
C ALA A 270 -17.10 -25.18 -5.45
N ALA A 271 -17.81 -24.14 -5.89
CA ALA A 271 -18.99 -24.25 -6.72
C ALA A 271 -19.10 -23.03 -7.65
N PRO A 272 -19.70 -23.14 -8.84
CA PRO A 272 -19.95 -22.01 -9.71
C PRO A 272 -20.86 -21.00 -8.99
N SER A 273 -20.44 -19.74 -8.92
CA SER A 273 -21.27 -18.67 -8.35
C SER A 273 -22.39 -18.35 -9.32
N PRO A 274 -23.66 -18.54 -8.96
CA PRO A 274 -24.76 -18.21 -9.87
C PRO A 274 -24.76 -16.71 -10.15
N LEU A 275 -24.84 -16.35 -11.42
CA LEU A 275 -25.01 -14.96 -11.87
C LEU A 275 -26.46 -14.51 -11.57
N ARG A 276 -26.74 -14.18 -10.30
CA ARG A 276 -28.07 -13.80 -9.84
C ARG A 276 -28.62 -12.56 -10.55
N LEU A 277 -27.78 -11.55 -10.76
CA LEU A 277 -28.17 -10.34 -11.51
C LEU A 277 -28.50 -10.65 -12.97
N ALA A 278 -27.82 -11.62 -13.60
CA ALA A 278 -28.16 -12.05 -14.94
C ALA A 278 -29.56 -12.70 -15.03
N ARG A 279 -30.04 -13.32 -13.93
CA ARG A 279 -31.43 -13.84 -13.88
C ARG A 279 -32.45 -12.71 -13.78
N ILE A 280 -32.20 -11.71 -12.94
CA ILE A 280 -33.05 -10.52 -12.81
C ILE A 280 -33.05 -9.75 -14.13
N GLY A 281 -31.90 -9.68 -14.80
CA GLY A 281 -31.71 -9.00 -16.06
C GLY A 281 -32.34 -9.66 -17.30
N ARG A 282 -32.95 -10.86 -17.21
CA ARG A 282 -33.53 -11.55 -18.38
C ARG A 282 -34.60 -10.74 -19.11
N ARG A 283 -35.30 -9.86 -18.38
CA ARG A 283 -36.32 -8.95 -18.95
C ARG A 283 -35.75 -7.64 -19.47
N LEU A 284 -34.48 -7.37 -19.25
CA LEU A 284 -33.83 -6.12 -19.66
C LEU A 284 -33.25 -6.22 -21.10
N PRO A 285 -33.06 -5.10 -21.79
CA PRO A 285 -32.38 -5.06 -23.08
C PRO A 285 -31.03 -5.77 -23.04
N ARG A 286 -30.60 -6.32 -24.18
CA ARG A 286 -29.37 -7.10 -24.30
C ARG A 286 -28.15 -6.36 -23.79
N SER A 287 -28.02 -5.04 -24.06
CA SER A 287 -26.95 -4.18 -23.59
C SER A 287 -26.88 -4.11 -22.06
N VAL A 288 -28.01 -3.88 -21.39
CA VAL A 288 -28.09 -3.77 -19.93
C VAL A 288 -27.78 -5.11 -19.27
N ARG A 289 -28.21 -6.21 -19.87
CA ARG A 289 -27.93 -7.57 -19.39
C ARG A 289 -26.43 -7.90 -19.42
N VAL A 290 -25.71 -7.45 -20.46
CA VAL A 290 -24.26 -7.60 -20.54
C VAL A 290 -23.56 -6.73 -19.49
N LEU A 291 -23.94 -5.45 -19.37
CA LEU A 291 -23.41 -4.55 -18.35
C LEU A 291 -23.53 -5.13 -16.93
N THR A 292 -24.72 -5.62 -16.58
CA THR A 292 -24.96 -6.25 -15.27
C THR A 292 -24.18 -7.56 -15.09
N GLY A 293 -23.98 -8.33 -16.17
CA GLY A 293 -23.18 -9.55 -16.16
C GLY A 293 -21.71 -9.27 -15.88
N VAL A 294 -21.13 -8.30 -16.59
CA VAL A 294 -19.74 -7.85 -16.40
C VAL A 294 -19.57 -7.28 -14.99
N ALA A 295 -20.43 -6.38 -14.56
CA ALA A 295 -20.37 -5.80 -13.22
C ALA A 295 -20.46 -6.87 -12.11
N GLN A 296 -21.32 -7.89 -12.29
CA GLN A 296 -21.39 -8.99 -11.33
C GLN A 296 -20.12 -9.83 -11.30
N ALA A 297 -19.49 -10.09 -12.45
CA ALA A 297 -18.22 -10.80 -12.52
C ALA A 297 -17.12 -10.02 -11.79
N ASP A 298 -17.04 -8.72 -12.01
CA ASP A 298 -16.09 -7.82 -11.33
C ASP A 298 -16.30 -7.78 -9.82
N TRP A 299 -17.55 -7.70 -9.37
CA TRP A 299 -17.91 -7.75 -7.96
C TRP A 299 -17.46 -9.05 -7.31
N ILE A 300 -17.73 -10.20 -7.96
CA ILE A 300 -17.32 -11.52 -7.46
C ILE A 300 -15.80 -11.60 -7.38
N LEU A 301 -15.09 -11.08 -8.40
CA LEU A 301 -13.64 -11.07 -8.46
C LEU A 301 -13.04 -10.28 -7.29
N LEU A 302 -13.50 -9.04 -7.06
CA LEU A 302 -13.03 -8.19 -5.96
C LEU A 302 -13.36 -8.78 -4.59
N ARG A 303 -14.58 -9.32 -4.41
CA ARG A 303 -15.00 -9.96 -3.15
C ARG A 303 -14.13 -11.19 -2.81
N ARG A 304 -13.66 -11.93 -3.81
CA ARG A 304 -12.76 -13.08 -3.62
C ARG A 304 -11.31 -12.66 -3.32
N GLN A 305 -11.00 -11.38 -3.44
CA GLN A 305 -9.68 -10.82 -3.17
C GLN A 305 -9.67 -9.87 -1.97
N PRO A 306 -9.80 -10.37 -0.72
CA PRO A 306 -9.91 -9.51 0.49
C PRO A 306 -8.72 -8.56 0.67
N ARG A 307 -7.58 -8.87 0.04
CA ARG A 307 -6.41 -7.98 0.03
C ARG A 307 -6.65 -6.70 -0.76
N ARG A 308 -7.47 -6.74 -1.83
CA ARG A 308 -7.83 -5.55 -2.59
C ARG A 308 -8.72 -4.64 -1.76
N LEU A 309 -9.66 -5.21 -1.01
CA LEU A 309 -10.47 -4.44 -0.06
C LEU A 309 -9.60 -3.80 1.04
N LEU A 310 -8.62 -4.55 1.56
CA LEU A 310 -7.64 -3.99 2.50
C LEU A 310 -6.82 -2.85 1.86
N GLN A 311 -6.42 -2.99 0.60
CA GLN A 311 -5.69 -1.95 -0.14
C GLN A 311 -6.54 -0.69 -0.32
N ILE A 312 -7.85 -0.82 -0.59
CA ILE A 312 -8.79 0.32 -0.65
C ILE A 312 -8.87 1.01 0.71
N GLY A 313 -9.01 0.24 1.80
CA GLY A 313 -9.00 0.77 3.16
C GLY A 313 -7.68 1.44 3.55
N ALA A 314 -6.55 0.87 3.13
CA ALA A 314 -5.24 1.47 3.34
C ALA A 314 -5.09 2.80 2.58
N GLY A 315 -5.57 2.86 1.33
CA GLY A 315 -5.64 4.11 0.56
C GLY A 315 -6.50 5.16 1.26
N LEU A 316 -7.63 4.74 1.85
CA LEU A 316 -8.48 5.62 2.65
C LEU A 316 -7.73 6.17 3.87
N ALA A 317 -7.04 5.32 4.61
CA ALA A 317 -6.25 5.73 5.77
C ALA A 317 -5.14 6.71 5.38
N VAL A 318 -4.42 6.47 4.28
CA VAL A 318 -3.39 7.39 3.76
C VAL A 318 -3.99 8.76 3.43
N ALA A 319 -5.19 8.80 2.85
CA ALA A 319 -5.85 10.04 2.49
C ALA A 319 -6.40 10.80 3.72
N VAL A 320 -7.09 10.09 4.62
CA VAL A 320 -7.85 10.69 5.72
C VAL A 320 -6.97 11.09 6.90
N LEU A 321 -6.01 10.24 7.30
CA LEU A 321 -5.20 10.52 8.49
C LEU A 321 -4.51 11.90 8.46
N PRO A 322 -3.87 12.35 7.35
CA PRO A 322 -3.31 13.69 7.28
C PRO A 322 -4.35 14.81 7.24
N LEU A 323 -5.57 14.52 6.74
CA LEU A 323 -6.67 15.50 6.74
C LEU A 323 -7.24 15.75 8.15
N LEU A 324 -7.09 14.81 9.07
CA LEU A 324 -7.50 14.91 10.47
C LEU A 324 -6.51 15.68 11.35
N SER A 325 -5.36 16.13 10.83
CA SER A 325 -4.35 16.84 11.60
C SER A 325 -4.11 18.21 11.00
N GLU A 326 -4.38 19.28 11.76
CA GLU A 326 -4.17 20.66 11.33
C GLU A 326 -2.69 21.00 11.17
N SER A 327 -1.81 20.30 11.89
CA SER A 327 -0.37 20.46 11.81
C SER A 327 0.24 20.03 10.47
N VAL A 328 -0.49 19.22 9.67
CA VAL A 328 -0.05 18.80 8.34
C VAL A 328 -0.27 19.92 7.33
N GLY A 329 0.80 20.41 6.72
CA GLY A 329 0.72 21.44 5.69
C GLY A 329 -0.13 21.00 4.48
N ILE A 330 -0.82 21.96 3.88
CA ILE A 330 -1.74 21.76 2.75
C ILE A 330 -1.13 20.91 1.60
N PRO A 331 0.12 21.16 1.12
CA PRO A 331 0.70 20.35 0.05
C PRO A 331 0.82 18.87 0.40
N MET A 332 1.14 18.56 1.67
CA MET A 332 1.25 17.17 2.14
C MET A 332 -0.13 16.51 2.24
N ARG A 333 -1.17 17.24 2.71
CA ARG A 333 -2.56 16.74 2.71
C ARG A 333 -3.02 16.41 1.30
N ALA A 334 -2.76 17.31 0.33
CA ALA A 334 -3.13 17.10 -1.08
C ALA A 334 -2.39 15.90 -1.68
N LEU A 335 -1.08 15.78 -1.44
CA LEU A 335 -0.29 14.64 -1.88
C LEU A 335 -0.81 13.32 -1.28
N ALA A 336 -1.10 13.32 0.01
CA ALA A 336 -1.63 12.14 0.71
C ALA A 336 -3.02 11.75 0.19
N TYR A 337 -3.90 12.71 -0.07
CA TYR A 337 -5.22 12.47 -0.67
C TYR A 337 -5.08 11.82 -2.06
N LEU A 338 -4.25 12.38 -2.92
CA LEU A 338 -4.01 11.85 -4.27
C LEU A 338 -3.33 10.48 -4.24
N ALA A 339 -2.33 10.30 -3.37
CA ALA A 339 -1.65 9.01 -3.20
C ALA A 339 -2.60 7.94 -2.66
N GLY A 340 -3.41 8.27 -1.65
CA GLY A 340 -4.41 7.37 -1.09
C GLY A 340 -5.46 6.95 -2.10
N GLY A 341 -5.98 7.92 -2.88
CA GLY A 341 -6.91 7.67 -3.98
C GLY A 341 -6.28 6.79 -5.08
N TRP A 342 -5.02 7.04 -5.41
CA TRP A 342 -4.30 6.21 -6.38
C TRP A 342 -4.08 4.76 -5.89
N ILE A 343 -3.72 4.57 -4.62
CA ILE A 343 -3.60 3.24 -4.00
C ILE A 343 -4.93 2.48 -4.08
N ALA A 344 -6.05 3.13 -3.78
CA ALA A 344 -7.39 2.56 -3.88
C ALA A 344 -7.77 2.26 -5.35
N THR A 345 -7.48 3.19 -6.26
CA THR A 345 -7.70 3.04 -7.71
C THR A 345 -6.98 1.82 -8.27
N LEU A 346 -5.72 1.60 -7.90
CA LEU A 346 -4.97 0.42 -8.31
C LEU A 346 -5.58 -0.89 -7.80
N ALA A 347 -6.32 -0.87 -6.69
CA ALA A 347 -7.02 -2.05 -6.20
C ALA A 347 -8.27 -2.36 -7.01
N VAL A 348 -9.10 -1.35 -7.29
CA VAL A 348 -10.34 -1.52 -8.07
C VAL A 348 -10.10 -1.69 -9.57
N ALA A 349 -8.91 -1.36 -10.08
CA ALA A 349 -8.49 -1.61 -11.46
C ALA A 349 -8.21 -3.10 -11.77
N GLU A 350 -8.24 -3.98 -10.77
CA GLU A 350 -7.90 -5.40 -10.95
C GLU A 350 -8.79 -6.13 -11.96
N PRO A 351 -10.14 -5.97 -11.97
CA PRO A 351 -10.97 -6.60 -12.99
C PRO A 351 -10.60 -6.16 -14.41
N ALA A 352 -10.38 -4.88 -14.64
CA ALA A 352 -9.96 -4.35 -15.94
C ALA A 352 -8.58 -4.90 -16.38
N ARG A 353 -7.65 -5.09 -15.42
CA ARG A 353 -6.36 -5.75 -15.70
C ARG A 353 -6.51 -7.20 -16.08
N GLN A 354 -7.41 -7.93 -15.43
CA GLN A 354 -7.69 -9.33 -15.77
C GLN A 354 -8.35 -9.44 -17.14
N ALA A 355 -9.32 -8.60 -17.43
CA ALA A 355 -9.97 -8.50 -18.73
C ALA A 355 -8.97 -8.17 -19.87
N TRP A 356 -7.96 -7.36 -19.59
CA TRP A 356 -6.90 -7.08 -20.55
C TRP A 356 -6.02 -8.31 -20.85
N PHE A 357 -5.74 -9.15 -19.84
CA PHE A 357 -4.96 -10.39 -20.04
C PHE A 357 -5.77 -11.51 -20.70
N ASP A 358 -7.06 -11.59 -20.42
CA ASP A 358 -7.98 -12.57 -20.99
C ASP A 358 -9.00 -11.86 -21.90
N GLY A 359 -8.48 -11.25 -22.98
CA GLY A 359 -9.29 -10.52 -23.93
C GLY A 359 -10.34 -11.39 -24.63
N ALA A 360 -10.15 -12.72 -24.67
CA ALA A 360 -11.11 -13.65 -25.24
C ALA A 360 -12.43 -13.65 -24.45
N ALA A 361 -12.39 -13.50 -23.12
CA ALA A 361 -13.58 -13.43 -22.30
C ALA A 361 -14.44 -12.19 -22.67
N ASP A 362 -13.81 -11.05 -22.90
CA ASP A 362 -14.50 -9.81 -23.25
C ASP A 362 -15.03 -9.80 -24.69
N THR A 363 -14.29 -10.39 -25.63
CA THR A 363 -14.72 -10.48 -27.03
C THR A 363 -15.83 -11.50 -27.24
N SER A 364 -16.06 -12.43 -26.30
CA SER A 364 -17.16 -13.39 -26.37
C SER A 364 -18.54 -12.77 -26.13
N TRP A 365 -18.62 -11.55 -25.57
CA TRP A 365 -19.88 -10.86 -25.35
C TRP A 365 -20.47 -10.35 -26.66
N PRO A 366 -21.75 -10.60 -26.93
CA PRO A 366 -22.40 -10.22 -28.20
C PRO A 366 -22.83 -8.74 -28.24
N VAL A 367 -21.91 -7.85 -27.88
CA VAL A 367 -22.08 -6.38 -27.85
C VAL A 367 -20.76 -5.71 -28.24
N SER A 368 -20.82 -4.39 -28.49
CA SER A 368 -19.60 -3.64 -28.82
C SER A 368 -18.59 -3.61 -27.67
N PRO A 369 -17.26 -3.68 -27.93
CA PRO A 369 -16.22 -3.72 -26.91
C PRO A 369 -16.24 -2.53 -25.94
N TRP A 370 -16.66 -1.34 -26.43
CA TRP A 370 -16.78 -0.17 -25.57
C TRP A 370 -17.85 -0.35 -24.48
N LEU A 371 -18.95 -1.07 -24.80
CA LEU A 371 -20.03 -1.32 -23.84
C LEU A 371 -19.55 -2.29 -22.74
N VAL A 372 -18.74 -3.29 -23.08
CA VAL A 372 -18.10 -4.17 -22.10
C VAL A 372 -17.21 -3.36 -21.16
N ARG A 373 -16.41 -2.43 -21.70
CA ARG A 373 -15.59 -1.52 -20.88
C ARG A 373 -16.41 -0.63 -19.96
N VAL A 374 -17.55 -0.13 -20.41
CA VAL A 374 -18.50 0.58 -19.54
C VAL A 374 -19.00 -0.34 -18.41
N GLY A 375 -19.20 -1.63 -18.69
CA GLY A 375 -19.52 -2.63 -17.66
C GLY A 375 -18.47 -2.69 -16.55
N HIS A 376 -17.18 -2.69 -16.92
CA HIS A 376 -16.05 -2.66 -15.98
C HIS A 376 -15.91 -1.34 -15.20
N LEU A 377 -16.62 -0.28 -15.57
CA LEU A 377 -16.64 0.98 -14.85
C LEU A 377 -17.55 0.94 -13.61
N LEU A 378 -18.62 0.11 -13.65
CA LEU A 378 -19.69 0.16 -12.65
C LEU A 378 -19.21 -0.17 -11.24
N VAL A 379 -18.48 -1.27 -11.09
CA VAL A 379 -17.99 -1.71 -9.77
C VAL A 379 -16.90 -0.78 -9.23
N PRO A 380 -15.84 -0.41 -9.98
CA PRO A 380 -14.92 0.64 -9.56
C PRO A 380 -15.63 1.95 -9.20
N GLY A 381 -16.64 2.37 -9.97
CA GLY A 381 -17.42 3.58 -9.69
C GLY A 381 -18.09 3.56 -8.33
N LEU A 382 -18.76 2.47 -8.00
CA LEU A 382 -19.40 2.30 -6.67
C LEU A 382 -18.38 2.31 -5.52
N PHE A 383 -17.28 1.55 -5.64
CA PHE A 383 -16.25 1.50 -4.60
C PHE A 383 -15.56 2.85 -4.40
N MET A 384 -15.21 3.52 -5.49
CA MET A 384 -14.53 4.81 -5.42
C MET A 384 -15.47 5.95 -5.00
N SER A 385 -16.77 5.87 -5.30
CA SER A 385 -17.75 6.82 -4.74
C SER A 385 -17.87 6.66 -3.22
N ALA A 386 -17.94 5.43 -2.72
CA ALA A 386 -17.93 5.18 -1.29
C ALA A 386 -16.61 5.64 -0.65
N TRP A 387 -15.47 5.37 -1.30
CA TRP A 387 -14.15 5.83 -0.87
C TRP A 387 -14.08 7.37 -0.81
N SER A 388 -14.56 8.05 -1.84
CA SER A 388 -14.57 9.52 -1.90
C SER A 388 -15.47 10.13 -0.83
N LEU A 389 -16.65 9.55 -0.57
CA LEU A 389 -17.54 9.98 0.52
C LEU A 389 -16.84 9.85 1.88
N LEU A 390 -16.19 8.73 2.14
CA LEU A 390 -15.47 8.50 3.39
C LEU A 390 -14.23 9.41 3.52
N SER A 391 -13.52 9.67 2.42
CA SER A 391 -12.33 10.53 2.44
C SER A 391 -12.67 12.02 2.64
N LEU A 392 -13.88 12.46 2.26
CA LEU A 392 -14.38 13.81 2.49
C LEU A 392 -15.17 13.93 3.80
N ALA A 393 -15.33 12.85 4.57
CA ALA A 393 -16.06 12.91 5.85
C ALA A 393 -15.54 13.99 6.81
N PRO A 394 -14.21 14.24 6.96
CA PRO A 394 -13.74 15.36 7.79
C PRO A 394 -14.28 16.71 7.35
N ALA A 395 -14.30 16.99 6.05
CA ALA A 395 -14.89 18.24 5.52
C ALA A 395 -16.42 18.29 5.71
N MET A 396 -17.10 17.13 5.62
CA MET A 396 -18.55 17.07 5.85
C MET A 396 -18.92 17.31 7.30
N THR A 397 -18.14 16.79 8.26
CA THR A 397 -18.39 16.99 9.69
C THR A 397 -18.23 18.46 10.09
N SER A 398 -17.18 19.14 9.60
CA SER A 398 -16.95 20.56 9.86
C SER A 398 -18.09 21.44 9.27
N LEU A 399 -18.55 21.16 8.04
CA LEU A 399 -19.66 21.88 7.43
C LEU A 399 -21.00 21.60 8.12
N GLY A 400 -21.22 20.37 8.57
CA GLY A 400 -22.41 19.98 9.33
C GLY A 400 -22.48 20.70 10.67
N ALA A 401 -21.36 20.77 11.40
CA ALA A 401 -21.25 21.52 12.66
C ALA A 401 -21.53 23.03 12.47
N ALA A 402 -21.09 23.59 11.34
CA ALA A 402 -21.36 24.98 10.99
C ALA A 402 -22.79 25.24 10.45
N GLY A 403 -23.65 24.23 10.36
CA GLY A 403 -25.02 24.35 9.80
C GLY A 403 -25.08 24.62 8.29
N ALA A 404 -24.00 24.36 7.57
CA ALA A 404 -23.88 24.67 6.12
C ALA A 404 -24.45 23.55 5.23
N TRP A 405 -25.73 23.24 5.38
CA TRP A 405 -26.40 22.10 4.71
C TRP A 405 -26.31 22.12 3.17
N LYS A 406 -26.34 23.31 2.54
CA LYS A 406 -26.17 23.44 1.08
C LYS A 406 -24.76 23.00 0.64
N ALA A 407 -23.73 23.46 1.38
CA ALA A 407 -22.34 23.06 1.12
C ALA A 407 -22.14 21.56 1.35
N LEU A 408 -22.76 20.98 2.36
CA LEU A 408 -22.75 19.53 2.63
C LEU A 408 -23.30 18.74 1.44
N GLY A 409 -24.43 19.18 0.87
CA GLY A 409 -25.01 18.56 -0.34
C GLY A 409 -24.06 18.61 -1.54
N VAL A 410 -23.37 19.74 -1.74
CA VAL A 410 -22.38 19.90 -2.80
C VAL A 410 -21.17 18.97 -2.58
N VAL A 411 -20.66 18.86 -1.34
CA VAL A 411 -19.54 17.95 -1.02
C VAL A 411 -19.94 16.48 -1.26
N ALA A 412 -21.15 16.08 -0.90
CA ALA A 412 -21.65 14.74 -1.16
C ALA A 412 -21.75 14.45 -2.68
N ALA A 413 -22.29 15.39 -3.45
CA ALA A 413 -22.34 15.28 -4.91
C ALA A 413 -20.94 15.24 -5.53
N LEU A 414 -20.03 16.09 -5.04
CA LEU A 414 -18.61 16.13 -5.45
C LEU A 414 -17.93 14.78 -5.21
N ALA A 415 -18.15 14.16 -4.04
CA ALA A 415 -17.61 12.84 -3.70
C ALA A 415 -18.10 11.77 -4.68
N LEU A 416 -19.40 11.75 -4.98
CA LEU A 416 -19.97 10.79 -5.94
C LEU A 416 -19.36 10.96 -7.34
N VAL A 417 -19.32 12.18 -7.84
CA VAL A 417 -18.76 12.47 -9.17
C VAL A 417 -17.27 12.15 -9.24
N SER A 418 -16.52 12.50 -8.18
CA SER A 418 -15.09 12.16 -8.08
C SER A 418 -14.87 10.66 -8.08
N GLY A 419 -15.72 9.87 -7.42
CA GLY A 419 -15.64 8.41 -7.44
C GLY A 419 -15.68 7.82 -8.84
N TRP A 420 -16.55 8.36 -9.71
CA TRP A 420 -16.60 7.94 -11.11
C TRP A 420 -15.38 8.38 -11.91
N ALA A 421 -14.81 9.56 -11.62
CA ALA A 421 -13.55 9.98 -12.21
C ALA A 421 -12.39 9.04 -11.84
N TRP A 422 -12.27 8.66 -10.56
CA TRP A 422 -11.31 7.65 -10.11
C TRP A 422 -11.52 6.30 -10.81
N ALA A 423 -12.77 5.90 -11.04
CA ALA A 423 -13.08 4.68 -11.78
C ALA A 423 -12.62 4.75 -13.24
N GLY A 424 -12.76 5.89 -13.90
CA GLY A 424 -12.19 6.14 -15.23
C GLY A 424 -10.67 5.99 -15.25
N ALA A 425 -9.98 6.54 -14.23
CA ALA A 425 -8.55 6.36 -14.06
C ALA A 425 -8.17 4.87 -13.79
N ALA A 426 -9.02 4.13 -13.06
CA ALA A 426 -8.85 2.70 -12.85
C ALA A 426 -8.90 1.90 -14.15
N LEU A 427 -9.88 2.20 -15.03
CA LEU A 427 -9.98 1.59 -16.35
C LEU A 427 -8.74 1.89 -17.20
N ARG A 428 -8.34 3.16 -17.27
CA ARG A 428 -7.15 3.57 -18.01
C ARG A 428 -5.89 2.84 -17.55
N SER A 429 -5.69 2.74 -16.24
CA SER A 429 -4.58 1.97 -15.65
C SER A 429 -4.72 0.45 -15.90
N GLY A 430 -5.93 -0.09 -15.83
CA GLY A 430 -6.22 -1.51 -16.00
C GLY A 430 -5.95 -2.00 -17.42
N PHE A 431 -6.51 -1.29 -18.41
CA PHE A 431 -6.36 -1.60 -19.84
C PHE A 431 -5.07 -1.05 -20.47
N ARG A 432 -4.11 -0.58 -19.67
CA ARG A 432 -2.80 -0.14 -20.16
C ARG A 432 -2.09 -1.29 -20.88
N ALA A 433 -1.50 -1.01 -22.05
CA ALA A 433 -0.70 -1.98 -22.78
C ALA A 433 0.53 -2.45 -21.98
N MET A 434 1.10 -3.61 -22.33
CA MET A 434 2.41 -3.99 -21.81
C MET A 434 3.49 -3.05 -22.35
N PRO A 435 4.49 -2.69 -21.53
CA PRO A 435 5.63 -1.93 -22.03
C PRO A 435 6.36 -2.71 -23.12
N ASP A 436 6.71 -2.03 -24.18
CA ASP A 436 7.62 -2.60 -25.18
C ASP A 436 9.05 -2.47 -24.66
N PHE A 437 9.60 -3.55 -24.13
CA PHE A 437 10.97 -3.59 -23.63
C PHE A 437 12.01 -3.62 -24.78
N ALA A 438 11.59 -3.88 -26.03
CA ALA A 438 12.46 -3.80 -27.19
C ALA A 438 12.70 -2.35 -27.66
N ALA A 439 11.82 -1.43 -27.28
CA ALA A 439 11.95 -0.01 -27.63
C ALA A 439 13.14 0.71 -26.96
N GLY A 440 13.89 0.03 -26.09
CA GLY A 440 15.04 0.61 -25.39
C GLY A 440 14.64 1.59 -24.28
N LEU A 441 15.62 2.42 -23.85
CA LEU A 441 15.40 3.41 -22.80
C LEU A 441 14.79 4.70 -23.39
N VAL A 442 13.81 5.25 -22.68
CA VAL A 442 13.23 6.55 -23.04
C VAL A 442 14.08 7.65 -22.45
N THR A 443 14.59 8.53 -23.28
CA THR A 443 15.37 9.70 -22.84
C THR A 443 14.43 10.76 -22.24
N SER A 444 14.77 11.24 -21.05
CA SER A 444 14.05 12.31 -20.37
C SER A 444 15.04 13.35 -19.81
N PRO A 445 14.58 14.54 -19.43
CA PRO A 445 15.46 15.54 -18.78
C PRO A 445 16.10 15.05 -17.47
N VAL A 446 15.54 14.03 -16.85
CA VAL A 446 16.02 13.43 -15.59
C VAL A 446 16.97 12.24 -15.87
N GLY A 447 17.18 11.88 -17.15
CA GLY A 447 17.99 10.74 -17.57
C GLY A 447 17.22 9.71 -18.38
N SER A 448 17.87 8.59 -18.69
CA SER A 448 17.26 7.50 -19.44
C SER A 448 16.44 6.60 -18.53
N LEU A 449 15.13 6.48 -18.81
CA LEU A 449 14.17 5.72 -18.02
C LEU A 449 13.69 4.49 -18.79
N PRO A 450 13.46 3.36 -18.12
CA PRO A 450 12.81 2.20 -18.74
C PRO A 450 11.38 2.54 -19.18
N PRO A 451 10.92 2.06 -20.36
CA PRO A 451 9.59 2.38 -20.89
C PRO A 451 8.46 1.99 -19.94
N GLY A 452 8.61 0.90 -19.19
CA GLY A 452 7.63 0.47 -18.19
C GLY A 452 7.42 1.46 -17.05
N LEU A 453 8.49 2.15 -16.61
CA LEU A 453 8.40 3.19 -15.59
C LEU A 453 7.68 4.43 -16.12
N VAL A 454 8.05 4.90 -17.31
CA VAL A 454 7.42 6.07 -17.94
C VAL A 454 5.92 5.80 -18.12
N GLN A 455 5.58 4.65 -18.66
CA GLN A 455 4.18 4.26 -18.87
C GLN A 455 3.41 4.13 -17.54
N MET A 456 4.03 3.63 -16.46
CA MET A 456 3.43 3.56 -15.14
C MET A 456 3.17 4.94 -14.53
N LEU A 457 4.08 5.89 -14.75
CA LEU A 457 3.97 7.25 -14.21
C LEU A 457 3.00 8.12 -14.98
N VAL A 458 2.79 7.82 -16.26
CA VAL A 458 1.92 8.60 -17.14
C VAL A 458 0.53 7.96 -17.24
N GLU A 459 0.43 6.71 -17.68
CA GLU A 459 -0.86 6.07 -17.97
C GLU A 459 -1.59 5.64 -16.71
N GLY A 460 -2.49 6.48 -16.27
CA GLY A 460 -3.34 6.28 -15.10
C GLY A 460 -3.20 7.40 -14.08
N PRO A 461 -2.00 7.76 -13.58
CA PRO A 461 -1.82 8.92 -12.72
C PRO A 461 -2.24 10.25 -13.38
N ASP A 462 -2.02 10.40 -14.70
CA ASP A 462 -2.51 11.53 -15.49
C ASP A 462 -4.04 11.71 -15.36
N ALA A 463 -4.78 10.63 -15.59
CA ALA A 463 -6.23 10.62 -15.46
C ALA A 463 -6.69 10.82 -14.00
N ALA A 464 -5.94 10.25 -13.05
CA ALA A 464 -6.20 10.43 -11.63
C ALA A 464 -6.02 11.89 -11.19
N LEU A 465 -4.96 12.56 -11.63
CA LEU A 465 -4.74 13.97 -11.34
C LEU A 465 -5.85 14.84 -11.93
N VAL A 466 -6.17 14.67 -13.22
CA VAL A 466 -7.25 15.43 -13.87
C VAL A 466 -8.59 15.19 -13.19
N GLY A 467 -8.90 13.93 -12.87
CA GLY A 467 -10.18 13.53 -12.30
C GLY A 467 -10.36 13.81 -10.81
N ALA A 468 -9.30 14.11 -10.07
CA ALA A 468 -9.37 14.24 -8.62
C ALA A 468 -8.93 15.63 -8.10
N LEU A 469 -8.37 16.48 -8.96
CA LEU A 469 -7.76 17.74 -8.52
C LEU A 469 -8.77 18.65 -7.80
N ALA A 470 -9.94 18.88 -8.37
CA ALA A 470 -10.93 19.75 -7.76
C ALA A 470 -11.41 19.22 -6.40
N THR A 471 -11.60 17.92 -6.29
CA THR A 471 -11.97 17.26 -5.02
C THR A 471 -10.83 17.33 -4.00
N ALA A 472 -9.58 17.17 -4.42
CA ALA A 472 -8.41 17.31 -3.54
C ALA A 472 -8.30 18.74 -2.98
N LEU A 473 -8.57 19.76 -3.79
CA LEU A 473 -8.58 21.16 -3.34
C LEU A 473 -9.65 21.41 -2.28
N VAL A 474 -10.84 20.84 -2.43
CA VAL A 474 -11.90 20.92 -1.42
C VAL A 474 -11.54 20.14 -0.17
N ALA A 475 -11.00 18.90 -0.32
CA ALA A 475 -10.58 18.07 0.81
C ALA A 475 -9.52 18.76 1.69
N CYS A 476 -8.63 19.54 1.06
CA CYS A 476 -7.57 20.27 1.75
C CYS A 476 -7.99 21.66 2.26
N GLY A 477 -9.25 22.07 2.05
CA GLY A 477 -9.74 23.39 2.45
C GLY A 477 -9.23 24.56 1.59
N ILE A 478 -8.61 24.29 0.42
CA ILE A 478 -8.11 25.35 -0.49
C ILE A 478 -9.28 25.98 -1.26
N ALA A 479 -10.22 25.16 -1.70
CA ALA A 479 -11.38 25.58 -2.46
C ALA A 479 -12.67 25.37 -1.66
N ALA A 480 -13.55 26.37 -1.69
CA ALA A 480 -14.88 26.23 -1.11
C ALA A 480 -15.74 25.26 -1.98
N PRO A 481 -16.60 24.43 -1.36
CA PRO A 481 -17.49 23.53 -2.08
C PRO A 481 -18.63 24.30 -2.73
N THR A 482 -18.44 24.72 -3.97
CA THR A 482 -19.42 25.47 -4.75
C THR A 482 -19.96 24.62 -5.90
N THR A 483 -21.11 25.03 -6.46
CA THR A 483 -21.67 24.40 -7.67
C THR A 483 -20.74 24.53 -8.87
N THR A 484 -19.94 25.60 -8.95
CA THR A 484 -18.91 25.77 -9.99
C THR A 484 -17.83 24.70 -9.88
N VAL A 485 -17.31 24.41 -8.67
CA VAL A 485 -16.33 23.36 -8.43
C VAL A 485 -16.92 21.99 -8.78
N LEU A 486 -18.19 21.76 -8.45
CA LEU A 486 -18.90 20.53 -8.83
C LEU A 486 -19.00 20.40 -10.36
N GLY A 487 -19.31 21.49 -11.07
CA GLY A 487 -19.36 21.53 -12.54
C GLY A 487 -18.00 21.21 -13.18
N ILE A 488 -16.91 21.80 -12.66
CA ILE A 488 -15.54 21.52 -13.10
C ILE A 488 -15.20 20.04 -12.86
N GLN A 489 -15.52 19.51 -11.68
CA GLN A 489 -15.29 18.10 -11.35
C GLN A 489 -16.08 17.16 -12.26
N ALA A 490 -17.33 17.49 -12.57
CA ALA A 490 -18.18 16.69 -13.46
C ALA A 490 -17.61 16.66 -14.90
N ALA A 491 -17.17 17.83 -15.41
CA ALA A 491 -16.54 17.92 -16.72
C ALA A 491 -15.22 17.12 -16.77
N ALA A 492 -14.34 17.30 -15.79
CA ALA A 492 -13.10 16.54 -15.67
C ALA A 492 -13.36 15.03 -15.55
N GLY A 493 -14.34 14.63 -14.74
CA GLY A 493 -14.75 13.24 -14.58
C GLY A 493 -15.26 12.63 -15.90
N ALA A 494 -16.08 13.35 -16.65
CA ALA A 494 -16.56 12.90 -17.96
C ALA A 494 -15.40 12.70 -18.95
N VAL A 495 -14.43 13.61 -18.99
CA VAL A 495 -13.23 13.48 -19.84
C VAL A 495 -12.44 12.23 -19.45
N VAL A 496 -12.20 12.01 -18.15
CA VAL A 496 -11.44 10.85 -17.66
C VAL A 496 -12.16 9.53 -17.94
N ILE A 497 -13.49 9.49 -17.79
CA ILE A 497 -14.30 8.31 -18.12
C ILE A 497 -14.21 8.00 -19.62
N LEU A 498 -14.42 9.01 -20.47
CA LEU A 498 -14.30 8.84 -21.91
C LEU A 498 -12.90 8.38 -22.31
N TRP A 499 -11.88 8.90 -21.66
CA TRP A 499 -10.48 8.51 -21.87
C TRP A 499 -10.22 7.06 -21.46
N GLY A 500 -10.72 6.63 -20.30
CA GLY A 500 -10.62 5.24 -19.84
C GLY A 500 -11.36 4.23 -20.73
N VAL A 501 -12.52 4.60 -21.22
CA VAL A 501 -13.34 3.73 -22.10
C VAL A 501 -12.79 3.66 -23.52
N ARG A 502 -12.20 4.75 -24.04
CA ARG A 502 -11.66 4.83 -25.41
C ARG A 502 -10.27 4.23 -25.59
N THR A 503 -9.57 3.81 -24.53
CA THR A 503 -8.18 3.38 -24.62
C THR A 503 -7.92 2.37 -25.73
N ASN A 504 -7.01 2.77 -26.57
CA ASN A 504 -6.43 2.20 -27.76
C ASN A 504 -6.70 0.73 -28.10
N ARG A 505 -7.35 0.54 -29.24
CA ARG A 505 -7.13 -0.58 -30.14
C ARG A 505 -5.72 -0.47 -30.77
N ARG A 506 -4.65 -0.72 -30.03
CA ARG A 506 -3.35 -1.01 -30.61
C ARG A 506 -2.88 -2.31 -29.99
N ALA A 507 -3.24 -3.40 -30.66
CA ALA A 507 -2.54 -4.67 -30.77
C ALA A 507 -3.57 -5.72 -31.24
N SER A 508 -3.80 -5.79 -32.47
CA SER A 508 -4.08 -7.01 -33.19
C SER A 508 -3.00 -7.19 -34.22
#